data_017f2d5ec8bedf6db32810a30350e2cc
#
_entry.id   017f2d5ec8bedf6db32810a30350e2cc
#
_cell.length_a   1.000
_cell.length_b   1.000
_cell.length_c   1.000
_cell.angle_alpha   90.00
_cell.angle_beta   90.00
_cell.angle_gamma   90.00
#
_symmetry.space_group_name_H-M   'P 1'
#
loop_
_entity.id
_entity.type
_entity.pdbx_description
1 polymer ?
#
loop_
_entity_poly.entity_id
_entity_poly.type
_entity_poly.pdbx_seq_one_letter_code
_entity_poly.pdbx_strand_id
1 'polypeptide(L)'
;MSTENNSELLYNNSIKILTDLIGFKTISGEDNTALIDYCDDILKKLGATSFRTYDVEKKRVNLFATLKARNSNNKKPIILSGHTDVVPVSKGWSSDPFTATIREDKLYGLSLIHI
;
A
#
# COMPACT_ATOMS: atom_id res chain seq x y z
N MET A 1 15.42 -21.43 16.23
CA MET A 1 14.66 -21.11 15.01
C MET A 1 14.42 -19.61 15.01
N SER A 2 14.95 -19.10 14.28
CA SER A 2 16.04 -18.31 13.79
C SER A 2 15.46 -16.97 13.34
N THR A 3 16.01 -15.90 13.91
CA THR A 3 15.75 -14.49 13.54
C THR A 3 15.91 -14.24 12.02
N GLU A 4 16.75 -14.99 11.34
CA GLU A 4 16.95 -14.93 9.89
C GLU A 4 15.69 -15.30 9.10
N ASN A 5 14.95 -16.34 9.53
CA ASN A 5 13.74 -16.80 8.84
C ASN A 5 12.60 -15.76 8.93
N ASN A 6 12.50 -15.01 10.04
CA ASN A 6 11.49 -13.97 10.19
C ASN A 6 11.80 -12.72 9.35
N SER A 7 13.07 -12.35 9.21
CA SER A 7 13.46 -11.19 8.38
C SER A 7 13.24 -11.46 6.90
N GLU A 8 13.56 -12.66 6.43
CA GLU A 8 13.32 -13.07 5.05
C GLU A 8 11.82 -13.13 4.73
N LEU A 9 11.03 -13.69 5.63
CA LEU A 9 9.57 -13.73 5.49
C LEU A 9 8.97 -12.32 5.43
N LEU A 10 9.44 -11.42 6.29
CA LEU A 10 8.99 -10.02 6.31
C LEU A 10 9.37 -9.31 5.01
N TYR A 11 10.59 -9.50 4.52
CA TYR A 11 11.05 -8.95 3.25
C TYR A 11 10.19 -9.44 2.09
N ASN A 12 10.00 -10.75 1.96
CA ASN A 12 9.21 -11.34 0.88
C ASN A 12 7.75 -10.86 0.90
N ASN A 13 7.13 -10.77 2.07
CA ASN A 13 5.78 -10.23 2.22
C ASN A 13 5.71 -8.74 1.83
N SER A 14 6.72 -7.95 2.18
CA SER A 14 6.78 -6.53 1.83
C SER A 14 6.92 -6.33 0.32
N ILE A 15 7.80 -7.10 -0.33
CA ILE A 15 7.95 -7.07 -1.81
C ILE A 15 6.65 -7.51 -2.49
N LYS A 16 5.99 -8.55 -1.97
CA LYS A 16 4.70 -8.99 -2.51
C LYS A 16 3.64 -7.89 -2.44
N ILE A 17 3.45 -7.28 -1.27
CA ILE A 17 2.47 -6.21 -1.09
C ILE A 17 2.80 -5.02 -2.00
N LEU A 18 4.06 -4.61 -2.09
CA LEU A 18 4.48 -3.53 -2.97
C LEU A 18 4.22 -3.85 -4.44
N THR A 19 4.51 -5.07 -4.87
CA THR A 19 4.22 -5.56 -6.23
C THR A 19 2.73 -5.49 -6.54
N ASP A 20 1.89 -5.95 -5.63
CA ASP A 20 0.44 -5.91 -5.78
C ASP A 20 -0.07 -4.45 -5.85
N LEU A 21 0.45 -3.56 -4.99
CA LEU A 21 0.07 -2.14 -4.97
C LEU A 21 0.46 -1.41 -6.27
N ILE A 22 1.62 -1.71 -6.86
CA ILE A 22 2.03 -1.15 -8.16
C ILE A 22 1.08 -1.56 -9.28
N GLY A 23 0.46 -2.73 -9.17
CA GLY A 23 -0.51 -3.23 -10.15
C GLY A 23 -1.81 -2.45 -10.24
N PHE A 24 -2.15 -1.65 -9.22
CA PHE A 24 -3.35 -0.82 -9.25
C PHE A 24 -3.10 0.50 -9.99
N LYS A 25 -3.90 0.76 -11.03
CA LYS A 25 -3.82 2.00 -11.83
C LYS A 25 -4.60 3.13 -11.16
N THR A 26 -4.06 3.66 -10.07
CA THR A 26 -4.71 4.72 -9.29
C THR A 26 -4.20 6.12 -9.67
N ILE A 27 -4.30 6.45 -10.95
CA ILE A 27 -3.92 7.79 -11.43
C ILE A 27 -4.80 8.85 -10.73
N SER A 28 -4.19 9.97 -10.37
CA SER A 28 -4.88 11.05 -9.66
C SER A 28 -6.19 11.44 -10.35
N GLY A 29 -7.28 11.41 -9.60
CA GLY A 29 -8.62 11.68 -10.10
C GLY A 29 -9.42 10.47 -10.58
N GLU A 30 -8.78 9.30 -10.74
CA GLU A 30 -9.45 8.05 -11.11
C GLU A 30 -9.93 7.26 -9.88
N ASP A 31 -10.62 6.15 -10.14
CA ASP A 31 -11.14 5.24 -9.10
C ASP A 31 -10.00 4.51 -8.40
N ASN A 32 -9.99 4.52 -7.06
CA ASN A 32 -9.03 3.81 -6.23
C ASN A 32 -9.67 2.73 -5.36
N THR A 33 -10.93 2.41 -5.58
CA THR A 33 -11.71 1.51 -4.72
C THR A 33 -11.05 0.13 -4.59
N ALA A 34 -10.58 -0.45 -5.70
CA ALA A 34 -9.95 -1.77 -5.69
C ALA A 34 -8.65 -1.81 -4.87
N LEU A 35 -7.83 -0.75 -4.92
CA LEU A 35 -6.63 -0.64 -4.09
C LEU A 35 -7.01 -0.52 -2.61
N ILE A 36 -8.02 0.28 -2.30
CA ILE A 36 -8.49 0.45 -0.91
C ILE A 36 -9.08 -0.85 -0.37
N ASP A 37 -9.83 -1.61 -1.17
CA ASP A 37 -10.33 -2.93 -0.79
C ASP A 37 -9.18 -3.88 -0.43
N TYR A 38 -8.15 -3.92 -1.27
CA TYR A 38 -6.94 -4.72 -1.02
C TYR A 38 -6.26 -4.34 0.30
N CYS A 39 -6.04 -3.05 0.55
CA CYS A 39 -5.44 -2.56 1.79
C CYS A 39 -6.29 -2.88 3.03
N ASP A 40 -7.60 -2.66 2.94
CA ASP A 40 -8.55 -2.90 4.02
C ASP A 40 -8.59 -4.38 4.41
N ASP A 41 -8.58 -5.27 3.43
CA ASP A 41 -8.54 -6.72 3.65
C ASP A 41 -7.27 -7.17 4.39
N ILE A 42 -6.10 -6.63 4.02
CA ILE A 42 -4.85 -6.92 4.73
C ILE A 42 -4.94 -6.43 6.18
N LEU A 43 -5.36 -5.19 6.38
CA LEU A 43 -5.44 -4.58 7.70
C LEU A 43 -6.46 -5.31 8.62
N LYS A 44 -7.60 -5.71 8.09
CA LYS A 44 -8.60 -6.50 8.82
C LYS A 44 -8.08 -7.88 9.21
N LYS A 45 -7.33 -8.55 8.35
CA LYS A 45 -6.67 -9.83 8.69
C LYS A 45 -5.67 -9.68 9.84
N LEU A 46 -5.08 -8.49 10.00
CA LEU A 46 -4.21 -8.15 11.13
C LEU A 46 -4.97 -7.71 12.39
N GLY A 47 -6.30 -7.68 12.35
CA GLY A 47 -7.16 -7.30 13.47
C GLY A 47 -7.45 -5.80 13.57
N ALA A 48 -7.22 -5.03 12.51
CA ALA A 48 -7.58 -3.63 12.48
C ALA A 48 -9.10 -3.43 12.40
N THR A 49 -9.58 -2.36 13.02
CA THR A 49 -10.89 -1.77 12.73
C THR A 49 -10.71 -0.63 11.74
N SER A 50 -11.56 -0.54 10.74
CA SER A 50 -11.45 0.47 9.69
C SER A 50 -12.75 1.17 9.40
N PHE A 51 -12.65 2.39 8.87
CA PHE A 51 -13.75 3.09 8.24
C PHE A 51 -13.26 3.80 6.97
N ARG A 52 -14.21 4.13 6.09
CA ARG A 52 -13.93 4.76 4.80
C ARG A 52 -14.68 6.06 4.66
N THR A 53 -14.04 7.03 4.03
CA THR A 53 -14.70 8.23 3.54
C THR A 53 -14.62 8.26 2.02
N TYR A 54 -15.65 8.82 1.40
CA TYR A 54 -15.83 8.79 -0.05
C TYR A 54 -15.98 10.21 -0.58
N ASP A 55 -15.53 10.42 -1.81
CA ASP A 55 -15.90 11.61 -2.55
C ASP A 55 -17.37 11.57 -3.01
N VAL A 56 -17.82 12.63 -3.64
CA VAL A 56 -19.23 12.77 -4.09
C VAL A 56 -19.61 11.68 -5.09
N GLU A 57 -18.68 11.27 -5.95
CA GLU A 57 -18.90 10.23 -6.97
C GLU A 57 -18.72 8.81 -6.44
N LYS A 58 -18.27 8.67 -5.19
CA LYS A 58 -17.93 7.39 -4.54
C LYS A 58 -16.85 6.57 -5.27
N LYS A 59 -16.00 7.23 -6.03
CA LYS A 59 -14.89 6.61 -6.77
C LYS A 59 -13.55 6.77 -6.08
N ARG A 60 -13.41 7.82 -5.27
CA ARG A 60 -12.19 8.10 -4.52
C ARG A 60 -12.46 7.88 -3.04
N VAL A 61 -11.69 6.99 -2.47
CA VAL A 61 -11.91 6.49 -1.12
C VAL A 61 -10.68 6.76 -0.27
N ASN A 62 -10.87 7.27 0.94
CA ASN A 62 -9.86 7.27 1.96
C ASN A 62 -10.16 6.15 2.96
N LEU A 63 -9.11 5.48 3.41
CA LEU A 63 -9.18 4.43 4.43
C LEU A 63 -8.51 4.92 5.70
N PHE A 64 -9.21 4.82 6.81
CA PHE A 64 -8.64 5.00 8.14
C PHE A 64 -8.76 3.68 8.90
N ALA A 65 -7.62 3.15 9.37
CA ALA A 65 -7.58 1.90 10.09
C ALA A 65 -6.83 2.05 11.41
N THR A 66 -7.31 1.36 12.44
CA THR A 66 -6.72 1.38 13.77
C THR A 66 -6.39 -0.04 14.21
N LEU A 67 -5.10 -0.26 14.52
CA LEU A 67 -4.62 -1.43 15.25
C LEU A 67 -4.47 -1.06 16.72
N LYS A 68 -5.26 -1.69 17.58
CA LYS A 68 -5.17 -1.45 19.02
C LYS A 68 -3.95 -2.15 19.61
N ALA A 69 -3.20 -1.41 20.44
CA ALA A 69 -2.13 -2.01 21.22
C ALA A 69 -2.68 -3.06 22.20
N ARG A 70 -1.93 -4.14 22.41
CA ARG A 70 -2.28 -5.18 23.41
C ARG A 70 -2.30 -4.62 24.83
N ASN A 71 -1.40 -3.71 25.14
CA ASN A 71 -1.30 -3.03 26.43
C ASN A 71 -1.27 -1.51 26.19
N SER A 72 -2.42 -0.87 26.31
CA SER A 72 -2.54 0.59 26.15
C SER A 72 -2.29 1.31 27.46
N ASN A 73 -1.06 1.33 27.97
CA ASN A 73 -0.69 2.04 29.18
C ASN A 73 -0.71 3.56 28.98
N ASN A 74 -1.82 4.15 28.56
CA ASN A 74 -2.01 5.58 28.30
C ASN A 74 -0.96 6.22 27.37
N LYS A 75 -0.30 5.42 26.55
CA LYS A 75 0.64 5.90 25.54
C LYS A 75 -0.12 6.51 24.35
N LYS A 76 0.46 7.56 23.79
CA LYS A 76 -0.08 8.18 22.57
C LYS A 76 0.04 7.23 21.38
N PRO A 77 -0.92 7.23 20.45
CA PRO A 77 -0.83 6.44 19.24
C PRO A 77 0.25 6.97 18.29
N ILE A 78 0.73 6.08 17.41
CA ILE A 78 1.53 6.45 16.24
C ILE A 78 0.58 6.49 15.05
N ILE A 79 0.62 7.56 14.26
CA ILE A 79 -0.15 7.69 13.03
C ILE A 79 0.81 7.55 11.85
N LEU A 80 0.52 6.60 10.96
CA LEU A 80 1.18 6.48 9.67
C LEU A 80 0.21 6.99 8.61
N SER A 81 0.68 7.87 7.74
CA SER A 81 -0.13 8.47 6.69
C SER A 81 0.57 8.34 5.34
N GLY A 82 -0.18 7.97 4.32
CA GLY A 82 0.28 7.87 2.95
C GLY A 82 -0.89 8.10 1.99
N HIS A 83 -0.56 8.47 0.76
CA HIS A 83 -1.56 8.59 -0.30
C HIS A 83 -1.45 7.42 -1.28
N THR A 84 -2.48 7.17 -2.07
CA THR A 84 -2.56 6.02 -2.98
C THR A 84 -2.60 6.41 -4.45
N ASP A 85 -2.78 7.68 -4.76
CA ASP A 85 -2.80 8.14 -6.13
C ASP A 85 -1.39 8.32 -6.69
N VAL A 86 -1.26 8.11 -7.99
CA VAL A 86 -0.02 8.27 -8.74
C VAL A 86 -0.22 9.28 -9.87
N VAL A 87 0.88 9.89 -10.33
CA VAL A 87 0.86 10.79 -11.47
C VAL A 87 0.52 10.05 -12.77
N PRO A 88 0.01 10.73 -13.80
CA PRO A 88 -0.14 10.15 -15.12
C PRO A 88 1.20 9.63 -15.66
N VAL A 89 1.13 8.52 -16.41
CA VAL A 89 2.33 7.91 -17.01
C VAL A 89 2.98 8.86 -17.99
N SER A 90 4.26 9.18 -17.77
CA SER A 90 5.08 9.95 -18.72
C SER A 90 5.69 9.05 -19.79
N LYS A 91 6.24 9.67 -20.85
CA LYS A 91 7.02 8.96 -21.87
C LYS A 91 8.37 8.51 -21.29
N GLY A 92 8.95 7.45 -21.86
CA GLY A 92 10.32 7.03 -21.54
C GLY A 92 10.41 5.83 -20.57
N TRP A 93 9.31 5.20 -20.20
CA TRP A 93 9.35 3.96 -19.45
C TRP A 93 9.90 2.80 -20.30
N SER A 94 10.86 2.07 -19.75
CA SER A 94 11.45 0.86 -20.38
C SER A 94 10.72 -0.44 -19.99
N SER A 95 9.74 -0.36 -19.10
CA SER A 95 8.86 -1.46 -18.68
C SER A 95 7.45 -0.91 -18.43
N ASP A 96 6.46 -1.79 -18.29
CA ASP A 96 5.11 -1.35 -17.93
C ASP A 96 5.13 -0.69 -16.53
N PRO A 97 4.70 0.57 -16.40
CA PRO A 97 4.68 1.29 -15.13
C PRO A 97 3.85 0.62 -14.03
N PHE A 98 2.81 -0.13 -14.41
CA PHE A 98 1.90 -0.82 -13.49
C PHE A 98 2.22 -2.31 -13.31
N THR A 99 3.40 -2.74 -13.75
CA THR A 99 3.91 -4.09 -13.52
C THR A 99 5.25 -4.00 -12.80
N ALA A 100 5.28 -4.40 -11.53
CA ALA A 100 6.52 -4.41 -10.77
C ALA A 100 7.56 -5.30 -11.43
N THR A 101 8.69 -4.73 -11.78
CA THR A 101 9.78 -5.42 -12.48
C THR A 101 11.05 -5.34 -11.64
N ILE A 102 11.64 -6.49 -11.30
CA ILE A 102 12.91 -6.55 -10.57
C ILE A 102 14.04 -6.70 -11.57
N ARG A 103 15.01 -5.78 -11.52
CA ARG A 103 16.24 -5.79 -12.31
C ARG A 103 17.39 -5.27 -11.45
N GLU A 104 18.51 -5.99 -11.42
CA GLU A 104 19.73 -5.58 -10.69
C GLU A 104 19.43 -5.22 -9.22
N ASP A 105 18.68 -6.07 -8.52
CA ASP A 105 18.24 -5.89 -7.12
C ASP A 105 17.39 -4.65 -6.85
N LYS A 106 16.84 -4.02 -7.91
CA LYS A 106 15.93 -2.87 -7.82
C LYS A 106 14.56 -3.25 -8.35
N LEU A 107 13.53 -2.78 -7.66
CA LEU A 107 12.15 -2.91 -8.09
C LEU A 107 11.70 -1.65 -8.80
N TYR A 108 11.25 -1.80 -10.04
CA TYR A 108 10.76 -0.72 -10.90
C TYR A 108 9.25 -0.78 -11.02
N GLY A 109 8.59 0.35 -10.93
CA GLY A 109 7.16 0.52 -11.11
C GLY A 109 6.75 1.96 -10.84
N LEU A 110 5.61 2.39 -11.36
CA LEU A 110 5.05 3.69 -11.02
C LEU A 110 4.51 3.64 -9.59
N SER A 111 5.03 4.49 -8.75
CA SER A 111 4.72 4.53 -7.33
C SER A 111 4.65 5.98 -6.84
N LEU A 112 4.22 6.13 -5.60
CA LEU A 112 4.12 7.40 -4.87
C LEU A 112 5.46 8.04 -4.56
N ILE A 113 6.56 7.29 -4.70
CA ILE A 113 7.91 7.74 -4.33
C ILE A 113 8.83 7.51 -5.51
N HIS A 114 9.46 8.56 -6.00
CA HIS A 114 10.68 8.45 -6.80
C HIS A 114 11.84 8.09 -5.86
N ILE A 115 12.22 6.85 -5.90
CA ILE A 115 13.47 6.42 -5.29
C ILE A 115 14.47 6.13 -6.41
#